data_c4d7cbf54ac0c4b6a182d1a5a7bdc5dc
#
_entry.id   c4d7cbf54ac0c4b6a182d1a5a7bdc5dc
#
_cell.length_a   1.000
_cell.length_b   1.000
_cell.length_c   1.000
_cell.angle_alpha   90.00
_cell.angle_beta   90.00
_cell.angle_gamma   90.00
#
_symmetry.space_group_name_H-M   'P 1'
#
loop_
_entity.id
_entity.type
_entity.pdbx_description
1 polymer ?
#
loop_
_entity_poly.entity_id
_entity_poly.type
_entity_poly.pdbx_seq_one_letter_code
_entity_poly.pdbx_strand_id
1 'polypeptide(L)' 'MIELYVALIIAGRRTIEQVPAKLRDEVEQILASQ' A
#
# COMPACT_ATOMS: atom_id res chain seq x y z
N MET A 1 -2.82 -10.13 -0.02
CA MET A 1 -3.44 -8.98 0.66
C MET A 1 -2.70 -7.68 0.43
N ILE A 2 -1.38 -7.73 0.32
CA ILE A 2 -0.59 -6.53 0.08
C ILE A 2 -0.94 -5.89 -1.26
N GLU A 3 -1.15 -6.70 -2.28
CA GLU A 3 -1.50 -6.17 -3.59
C GLU A 3 -2.82 -5.41 -3.57
N LEU A 4 -3.74 -5.84 -2.72
CA LEU A 4 -5.01 -5.15 -2.58
C LEU A 4 -4.80 -3.75 -2.02
N TYR A 5 -3.95 -3.63 -1.00
CA TYR A 5 -3.64 -2.32 -0.45
C TYR A 5 -2.97 -1.43 -1.48
N VAL A 6 -2.03 -1.98 -2.24
CA VAL A 6 -1.35 -1.20 -3.27
C VAL A 6 -2.36 -0.68 -4.29
N ALA A 7 -3.27 -1.54 -4.74
CA ALA A 7 -4.30 -1.14 -5.70
C ALA A 7 -5.19 -0.04 -5.14
N LEU A 8 -5.57 -0.14 -3.87
CA LEU A 8 -6.44 0.86 -3.24
C LEU A 8 -5.73 2.20 -3.11
N ILE A 9 -4.44 2.18 -2.80
CA ILE A 9 -3.66 3.40 -2.65
C ILE A 9 -3.50 4.07 -4.01
N ILE A 10 -3.19 3.32 -5.03
CA ILE A 10 -3.02 3.86 -6.38
C ILE A 10 -4.34 4.46 -6.87
N ALA A 11 -5.44 3.81 -6.54
CA ALA A 11 -6.76 4.30 -6.93
C ALA A 11 -7.22 5.51 -6.10
N GLY A 12 -6.45 5.88 -5.08
CA GLY A 12 -6.80 7.02 -4.23
C GLY A 12 -7.90 6.74 -3.24
N ARG A 13 -8.18 5.46 -2.98
CA ARG A 13 -9.24 5.08 -2.06
C ARG A 13 -8.74 4.85 -0.64
N ARG A 14 -7.44 4.67 -0.47
CA ARG A 14 -6.83 4.48 0.83
C ARG A 14 -5.49 5.21 0.86
N THR A 15 -5.07 5.56 2.07
CA THR A 15 -3.76 6.17 2.25
C THR A 15 -2.82 5.17 2.90
N ILE A 16 -1.52 5.44 2.81
CA ILE A 16 -0.53 4.57 3.42
C ILE A 16 -0.73 4.46 4.93
N GLU A 17 -1.29 5.49 5.54
CA GLU A 17 -1.54 5.49 6.98
C GLU A 17 -2.62 4.50 7.38
N GLN A 18 -3.48 4.13 6.45
CA GLN A 18 -4.55 3.17 6.73
C GLN A 18 -4.07 1.73 6.59
N VAL A 19 -2.83 1.53 6.15
CA VAL A 19 -2.24 0.21 6.04
C VAL A 19 -1.64 -0.19 7.38
N PRO A 20 -1.89 -1.43 7.86
CA PRO A 20 -1.26 -1.88 9.10
C PRO A 20 0.26 -1.71 9.05
N ALA A 21 0.85 -1.32 10.17
CA ALA A 21 2.27 -1.02 10.21
C ALA A 21 3.12 -2.19 9.71
N LYS A 22 2.68 -3.40 9.99
CA LYS A 22 3.44 -4.60 9.58
C LYS A 22 3.52 -4.74 8.07
N LEU A 23 2.50 -4.25 7.36
CA LEU A 23 2.45 -4.37 5.91
C LEU A 23 2.93 -3.11 5.21
N ARG A 24 3.05 -2.03 5.95
CA ARG A 24 3.36 -0.72 5.36
C ARG A 24 4.67 -0.72 4.60
N ASP A 25 5.71 -1.31 5.18
CA ASP A 25 7.01 -1.35 4.52
C ASP A 25 6.95 -2.07 3.19
N GLU A 26 6.24 -3.21 3.17
CA GLU A 26 6.11 -3.98 1.93
C GLU A 26 5.31 -3.22 0.89
N VAL A 27 4.25 -2.56 1.32
CA VAL A 27 3.43 -1.77 0.42
C VAL A 27 4.26 -0.63 -0.17
N GLU A 28 5.06 0.03 0.66
CA GLU A 28 5.90 1.12 0.19
C GLU A 28 6.94 0.64 -0.81
N GLN A 29 7.49 -0.56 -0.59
CA GLN A 29 8.46 -1.10 -1.53
C GLN A 29 7.83 -1.39 -2.88
N ILE A 30 6.63 -1.92 -2.88
CA ILE A 30 5.92 -2.20 -4.12
C ILE A 30 5.58 -0.90 -4.84
N LEU A 31 5.11 0.10 -4.12
CA LEU A 31 4.80 1.39 -4.70
C LEU A 31 6.05 2.04 -5.29
N ALA A 32 7.19 1.87 -4.63
CA ALA A 32 8.43 2.44 -5.12
C ALA A 32 8.91 1.76 -6.40
N SER A 33 8.49 0.50 -6.62
CA SER A 33 8.86 -0.25 -7.80
C SER A 33 7.98 0.08 -9.00
N GLN A 34 6.91 0.77 -8.78
CA GLN A 34 6.00 1.15 -9.86
C GLN A 34 6.46 2.46 -10.53
#